data_01085c8bd6dc90768c5ce54530b68706
#
_entry.id   01085c8bd6dc90768c5ce54530b68706
#
_cell.length_a   1.000
_cell.length_b   1.000
_cell.length_c   1.000
_cell.angle_alpha   90.00
_cell.angle_beta   90.00
_cell.angle_gamma   90.00
#
_symmetry.space_group_name_H-M   'P 1'
#
loop_
_entity.id
_entity.type
_entity.pdbx_description
1 polymer ?
#
loop_
_entity_poly.entity_id
_entity_poly.type
_entity_poly.pdbx_seq_one_letter_code
_entity_poly.pdbx_strand_id
1 'polypeptide(L)'
;MKKLHFLRRLALNEDLNFLLTNRVPRAALTRFMGWFSRLRHPWVRHASMTVWRTFTDIDLSDARKASFDSLHDCFVRELRPGARTVDPRPEVLASPCDAIVGAVGRIGLDPDAMVFQAKGYPYALADLLGDDARARATVDLLRGGSFATLRLTSAMYHRFH
;
A
#
# COMPACT_ATOMS: atom_id res chain seq x y z
N MET A 1 -25.23 10.56 -17.08
CA MET A 1 -25.45 9.59 -16.00
C MET A 1 -25.41 8.13 -16.47
N LYS A 2 -26.05 7.71 -17.58
CA LYS A 2 -26.05 6.29 -18.05
C LYS A 2 -24.68 5.71 -18.41
N LYS A 3 -23.73 6.50 -18.95
CA LYS A 3 -22.36 6.03 -19.29
C LYS A 3 -21.51 5.70 -18.03
N LEU A 4 -21.69 6.44 -16.94
CA LEU A 4 -20.98 6.20 -15.69
C LEU A 4 -21.46 4.91 -15.00
N HIS A 5 -22.76 4.60 -15.09
CA HIS A 5 -23.34 3.34 -14.60
C HIS A 5 -22.84 2.12 -15.40
N PHE A 6 -22.68 2.27 -16.72
CA PHE A 6 -22.14 1.21 -17.57
C PHE A 6 -20.66 0.91 -17.24
N LEU A 7 -19.82 1.95 -17.11
CA LEU A 7 -18.42 1.79 -16.74
C LEU A 7 -18.26 1.18 -15.35
N ARG A 8 -19.13 1.55 -14.41
CA ARG A 8 -19.14 0.97 -13.07
C ARG A 8 -19.55 -0.50 -13.07
N ARG A 9 -20.53 -0.90 -13.91
CA ARG A 9 -20.92 -2.31 -14.11
C ARG A 9 -19.80 -3.13 -14.74
N LEU A 10 -19.07 -2.55 -15.71
CA LEU A 10 -17.92 -3.21 -16.35
C LEU A 10 -16.78 -3.43 -15.34
N ALA A 11 -16.49 -2.44 -14.51
CA ALA A 11 -15.46 -2.51 -13.47
C ALA A 11 -15.81 -3.47 -12.30
N LEU A 12 -17.10 -3.75 -12.10
CA LEU A 12 -17.61 -4.66 -11.07
C LEU A 12 -17.87 -6.09 -11.60
N ASN A 13 -17.61 -6.35 -12.89
CA ASN A 13 -17.76 -7.69 -13.45
C ASN A 13 -16.57 -8.56 -13.02
N GLU A 14 -16.84 -9.55 -12.16
CA GLU A 14 -15.82 -10.42 -11.58
C GLU A 14 -15.06 -11.23 -12.64
N ASP A 15 -15.75 -11.73 -13.67
CA ASP A 15 -15.15 -12.52 -14.75
C ASP A 15 -14.23 -11.66 -15.62
N LEU A 16 -14.66 -10.43 -15.94
CA LEU A 16 -13.85 -9.50 -16.72
C LEU A 16 -12.63 -9.04 -15.91
N ASN A 17 -12.82 -8.78 -14.63
CA ASN A 17 -11.75 -8.38 -13.72
C ASN A 17 -10.73 -9.53 -13.52
N PHE A 18 -11.21 -10.77 -13.39
CA PHE A 18 -10.37 -11.96 -13.33
C PHE A 18 -9.55 -12.17 -14.62
N LEU A 19 -10.19 -12.08 -15.79
CA LEU A 19 -9.53 -12.20 -17.09
C LEU A 19 -8.48 -11.09 -17.32
N LEU A 20 -8.81 -9.85 -17.01
CA LEU A 20 -7.90 -8.71 -17.14
C LEU A 20 -6.73 -8.86 -16.17
N THR A 21 -6.98 -9.25 -14.92
CA THR A 21 -5.94 -9.35 -13.89
C THR A 21 -4.98 -10.51 -14.14
N ASN A 22 -5.46 -11.63 -14.68
CA ASN A 22 -4.62 -12.81 -14.92
C ASN A 22 -3.89 -12.80 -16.28
N ARG A 23 -4.41 -12.09 -17.29
CA ARG A 23 -3.77 -12.01 -18.62
C ARG A 23 -2.89 -10.77 -18.81
N VAL A 24 -2.97 -9.77 -17.93
CA VAL A 24 -2.11 -8.60 -18.04
C VAL A 24 -0.68 -8.98 -17.65
N PRO A 25 0.31 -8.71 -18.51
CA PRO A 25 1.72 -8.93 -18.18
C PRO A 25 2.18 -7.95 -17.11
N ARG A 26 2.01 -8.34 -15.85
CA ARG A 26 2.23 -7.49 -14.66
C ARG A 26 3.58 -6.79 -14.68
N ALA A 27 4.64 -7.51 -15.05
CA ALA A 27 5.98 -6.93 -15.13
C ALA A 27 6.09 -5.82 -16.18
N ALA A 28 5.47 -6.00 -17.36
CA ALA A 28 5.46 -4.99 -18.42
C ALA A 28 4.64 -3.77 -17.99
N LEU A 29 3.47 -3.99 -17.37
CA LEU A 29 2.63 -2.90 -16.87
C LEU A 29 3.33 -2.12 -15.76
N THR A 30 4.01 -2.78 -14.83
CA THR A 30 4.78 -2.13 -13.77
C THR A 30 5.92 -1.28 -14.34
N ARG A 31 6.65 -1.80 -15.34
CA ARG A 31 7.71 -1.03 -16.02
C ARG A 31 7.13 0.18 -16.75
N PHE A 32 6.03 -0.02 -17.48
CA PHE A 32 5.33 1.07 -18.16
C PHE A 32 4.87 2.14 -17.17
N MET A 33 4.20 1.78 -16.09
CA MET A 33 3.76 2.72 -15.05
C MET A 33 4.93 3.43 -14.38
N GLY A 34 6.03 2.71 -14.12
CA GLY A 34 7.26 3.29 -13.60
C GLY A 34 7.87 4.35 -14.52
N TRP A 35 7.86 4.10 -15.83
CA TRP A 35 8.29 5.08 -16.82
C TRP A 35 7.29 6.24 -16.94
N PHE A 36 6.00 5.94 -17.14
CA PHE A 36 4.93 6.93 -17.30
C PHE A 36 4.86 7.90 -16.11
N SER A 37 4.95 7.40 -14.89
CA SER A 37 4.86 8.22 -13.68
C SER A 37 5.99 9.26 -13.56
N ARG A 38 7.13 9.04 -14.23
CA ARG A 38 8.29 9.95 -14.24
C ARG A 38 8.24 11.01 -15.32
N LEU A 39 7.25 10.96 -16.23
CA LEU A 39 7.10 11.96 -17.29
C LEU A 39 6.81 13.34 -16.66
N ARG A 40 7.66 14.32 -17.01
CA ARG A 40 7.57 15.71 -16.52
C ARG A 40 6.79 16.63 -17.46
N HIS A 41 6.28 16.10 -18.58
CA HIS A 41 5.52 16.89 -19.54
C HIS A 41 4.29 17.53 -18.87
N PRO A 42 4.05 18.85 -19.00
CA PRO A 42 3.00 19.56 -18.26
C PRO A 42 1.60 18.94 -18.40
N TRP A 43 1.21 18.55 -19.62
CA TRP A 43 -0.08 17.91 -19.88
C TRP A 43 -0.23 16.55 -19.23
N VAL A 44 0.82 15.72 -19.29
CA VAL A 44 0.82 14.39 -18.66
C VAL A 44 0.74 14.53 -17.14
N ARG A 45 1.54 15.43 -16.58
CA ARG A 45 1.54 15.76 -15.16
C ARG A 45 0.16 16.22 -14.70
N HIS A 46 -0.41 17.21 -15.37
CA HIS A 46 -1.73 17.75 -15.00
C HIS A 46 -2.82 16.70 -15.09
N ALA A 47 -2.89 15.98 -16.21
CA ALA A 47 -3.89 14.95 -16.40
C ALA A 47 -3.78 13.81 -15.37
N SER A 48 -2.57 13.27 -15.15
CA SER A 48 -2.35 12.18 -14.20
C SER A 48 -2.63 12.60 -12.75
N MET A 49 -2.23 13.81 -12.36
CA MET A 49 -2.53 14.35 -11.02
C MET A 49 -4.02 14.61 -10.82
N THR A 50 -4.72 15.11 -11.84
CA THR A 50 -6.18 15.31 -11.78
C THR A 50 -6.90 13.98 -11.65
N VAL A 51 -6.55 12.99 -12.47
CA VAL A 51 -7.12 11.64 -12.36
C VAL A 51 -6.88 11.06 -10.98
N TRP A 52 -5.65 11.12 -10.48
CA TRP A 52 -5.34 10.59 -9.15
C TRP A 52 -6.16 11.27 -8.05
N ARG A 53 -6.23 12.60 -8.04
CA ARG A 53 -7.06 13.36 -7.06
C ARG A 53 -8.55 13.06 -7.15
N THR A 54 -9.06 12.75 -8.35
CA THR A 54 -10.48 12.41 -8.53
C THR A 54 -10.84 11.05 -7.95
N PHE A 55 -9.89 10.12 -7.93
CA PHE A 55 -10.11 8.75 -7.44
C PHE A 55 -9.58 8.50 -6.03
N THR A 56 -8.85 9.45 -5.46
CA THR A 56 -8.26 9.30 -4.12
C THR A 56 -8.37 10.61 -3.34
N ASP A 57 -8.66 10.50 -2.04
CA ASP A 57 -8.67 11.64 -1.12
C ASP A 57 -7.25 11.96 -0.64
N ILE A 58 -6.34 12.25 -1.59
CA ILE A 58 -4.96 12.55 -1.27
C ILE A 58 -4.82 13.94 -0.64
N ASP A 59 -4.35 13.97 0.59
CA ASP A 59 -3.94 15.21 1.25
C ASP A 59 -2.46 15.50 0.96
N LEU A 60 -2.19 16.66 0.41
CA LEU A 60 -0.85 17.16 0.11
C LEU A 60 -0.48 18.39 0.97
N SER A 61 -1.31 18.73 1.95
CA SER A 61 -1.08 19.88 2.84
C SER A 61 0.20 19.72 3.65
N ASP A 62 0.56 18.49 3.99
CA ASP A 62 1.76 18.14 4.77
C ASP A 62 3.03 17.99 3.92
N ALA A 63 2.91 18.08 2.60
CA ALA A 63 4.06 17.91 1.73
C ALA A 63 5.06 19.07 1.88
N ARG A 64 6.36 18.72 1.83
CA ARG A 64 7.45 19.72 1.87
C ARG A 64 7.43 20.63 0.66
N LYS A 65 7.07 20.10 -0.53
CA LYS A 65 6.93 20.85 -1.77
C LYS A 65 5.47 21.24 -2.01
N ALA A 66 5.23 22.46 -2.48
CA ALA A 66 3.91 22.91 -2.88
C ALA A 66 3.50 22.41 -4.28
N SER A 67 4.46 22.04 -5.13
CA SER A 67 4.23 21.54 -6.48
C SER A 67 5.17 20.37 -6.81
N PHE A 68 4.76 19.52 -7.73
CA PHE A 68 5.47 18.30 -8.11
C PHE A 68 5.73 18.28 -9.62
N ASP A 69 6.90 17.80 -10.02
CA ASP A 69 7.31 17.75 -11.42
C ASP A 69 6.69 16.59 -12.20
N SER A 70 6.27 15.54 -11.51
CA SER A 70 5.67 14.33 -12.08
C SER A 70 4.78 13.63 -11.06
N LEU A 71 4.01 12.63 -11.52
CA LEU A 71 3.24 11.76 -10.64
C LEU A 71 4.15 11.02 -9.64
N HIS A 72 5.32 10.56 -10.13
CA HIS A 72 6.32 9.90 -9.29
C HIS A 72 6.86 10.83 -8.19
N ASP A 73 7.20 12.09 -8.52
CA ASP A 73 7.68 13.09 -7.55
C ASP A 73 6.64 13.34 -6.44
N CYS A 74 5.36 13.37 -6.80
CA CYS A 74 4.28 13.45 -5.82
C CYS A 74 4.14 12.19 -4.97
N PHE A 75 4.29 11.02 -5.58
CA PHE A 75 4.16 9.74 -4.86
C PHE A 75 5.27 9.53 -3.84
N VAL A 76 6.51 9.90 -4.17
CA VAL A 76 7.68 9.82 -3.28
C VAL A 76 7.94 11.11 -2.50
N ARG A 77 6.93 11.96 -2.34
CA ARG A 77 7.08 13.25 -1.67
C ARG A 77 7.67 13.11 -0.26
N GLU A 78 8.38 14.13 0.16
CA GLU A 78 8.78 14.30 1.55
C GLU A 78 7.72 15.11 2.30
N LEU A 79 7.51 14.80 3.57
CA LEU A 79 6.68 15.58 4.46
C LEU A 79 7.50 16.72 5.08
N ARG A 80 6.80 17.76 5.55
CA ARG A 80 7.42 18.80 6.34
C ARG A 80 7.93 18.25 7.68
N PRO A 81 9.01 18.78 8.23
CA PRO A 81 9.42 18.45 9.59
C PRO A 81 8.27 18.63 10.58
N GLY A 82 8.05 17.63 11.44
CA GLY A 82 6.96 17.66 12.43
C GLY A 82 5.56 17.33 11.90
N ALA A 83 5.40 17.02 10.60
CA ALA A 83 4.10 16.60 10.04
C ALA A 83 3.59 15.27 10.61
N ARG A 84 4.48 14.46 11.16
CA ARG A 84 4.12 13.25 11.92
C ARG A 84 4.86 13.30 13.27
N THR A 85 4.09 13.07 14.32
CA THR A 85 4.63 12.99 15.69
C THR A 85 4.85 11.51 16.01
N VAL A 86 6.08 11.17 16.35
CA VAL A 86 6.44 9.82 16.83
C VAL A 86 6.48 9.87 18.34
N ASP A 87 5.77 8.94 19.00
CA ASP A 87 5.80 8.82 20.45
C ASP A 87 7.19 8.33 20.89
N PRO A 88 7.93 9.07 21.72
CA PRO A 88 9.29 8.71 22.12
C PRO A 88 9.34 7.65 23.24
N ARG A 89 8.21 7.22 23.80
CA ARG A 89 8.18 6.27 24.91
C ARG A 89 8.64 4.88 24.43
N PRO A 90 9.55 4.21 25.17
CA PRO A 90 10.12 2.94 24.74
C PRO A 90 9.11 1.78 24.72
N GLU A 91 8.02 1.89 25.48
CA GLU A 91 6.93 0.92 25.53
C GLU A 91 5.89 1.10 24.40
N VAL A 92 6.04 2.13 23.57
CA VAL A 92 5.14 2.42 22.45
C VAL A 92 5.77 2.04 21.12
N LEU A 93 5.13 1.14 20.38
CA LEU A 93 5.51 0.85 19.02
C LEU A 93 4.84 1.84 18.07
N ALA A 94 5.60 2.78 17.53
CA ALA A 94 5.10 3.72 16.55
C ALA A 94 4.80 3.02 15.22
N SER A 95 3.71 3.44 14.54
CA SER A 95 3.40 2.94 13.20
C SER A 95 4.50 3.37 12.21
N PRO A 96 5.00 2.45 11.37
CA PRO A 96 6.02 2.77 10.38
C PRO A 96 5.50 3.63 9.21
N CYS A 97 4.19 3.79 9.09
CA CYS A 97 3.55 4.54 7.99
C CYS A 97 2.12 4.95 8.37
N ASP A 98 1.55 5.87 7.58
CA ASP A 98 0.11 6.12 7.63
C ASP A 98 -0.62 4.91 7.06
N ALA A 99 -1.56 4.35 7.83
CA ALA A 99 -2.27 3.13 7.43
C ALA A 99 -3.62 2.99 8.14
N ILE A 100 -4.47 2.14 7.58
CA ILE A 100 -5.67 1.67 8.26
C ILE A 100 -5.30 0.38 8.97
N VAL A 101 -5.53 0.32 10.29
CA VAL A 101 -5.36 -0.93 11.05
C VAL A 101 -6.43 -1.92 10.60
N GLY A 102 -6.00 -3.03 10.01
CA GLY A 102 -6.89 -4.09 9.53
C GLY A 102 -7.17 -5.11 10.61
N ALA A 103 -6.15 -5.84 11.04
CA ALA A 103 -6.24 -6.86 12.07
C ALA A 103 -5.11 -6.70 13.08
N VAL A 104 -5.41 -6.95 14.34
CA VAL A 104 -4.42 -6.96 15.44
C VAL A 104 -4.66 -8.22 16.26
N GLY A 105 -3.61 -8.88 16.69
CA GLY A 105 -3.75 -10.10 17.48
C GLY A 105 -2.42 -10.61 18.02
N ARG A 106 -2.52 -11.81 18.61
CA ARG A 106 -1.37 -12.59 19.08
C ARG A 106 -0.98 -13.64 18.06
N ILE A 107 0.31 -13.83 17.88
CA ILE A 107 0.87 -14.94 17.10
C ILE A 107 0.83 -16.17 18.00
N GLY A 108 0.25 -17.27 17.52
CA GLY A 108 0.20 -18.55 18.24
C GLY A 108 1.59 -19.10 18.53
N LEU A 109 1.64 -20.05 19.47
CA LEU A 109 2.86 -20.79 19.79
C LEU A 109 3.09 -21.98 18.87
N ASP A 110 2.05 -22.40 18.14
CA ASP A 110 2.10 -23.54 17.23
C ASP A 110 2.97 -23.26 16.00
N PRO A 111 3.55 -24.30 15.38
CA PRO A 111 4.33 -24.16 14.15
C PRO A 111 3.58 -23.48 13.01
N ASP A 112 2.28 -23.72 12.92
CA ASP A 112 1.38 -23.18 11.89
C ASP A 112 0.65 -21.92 12.36
N ALA A 113 1.31 -21.12 13.20
CA ALA A 113 0.74 -19.88 13.73
C ALA A 113 0.17 -19.00 12.62
N MET A 114 -1.14 -18.74 12.71
CA MET A 114 -1.87 -17.97 11.71
C MET A 114 -1.90 -16.49 12.06
N VAL A 115 -1.75 -15.66 11.06
CA VAL A 115 -1.97 -14.21 11.14
C VAL A 115 -3.02 -13.80 10.11
N PHE A 116 -3.69 -12.68 10.32
CA PHE A 116 -4.73 -12.21 9.42
C PHE A 116 -4.27 -10.99 8.62
N GLN A 117 -4.57 -11.00 7.33
CA GLN A 117 -4.45 -9.81 6.51
C GLN A 117 -5.71 -8.93 6.61
N ALA A 118 -5.61 -7.67 6.14
CA ALA A 118 -6.72 -6.71 6.17
C ALA A 118 -8.00 -7.15 5.44
N LYS A 119 -7.90 -8.12 4.53
CA LYS A 119 -9.04 -8.72 3.82
C LYS A 119 -9.69 -9.89 4.57
N GLY A 120 -9.23 -10.22 5.77
CA GLY A 120 -9.77 -11.29 6.59
C GLY A 120 -9.31 -12.70 6.20
N TYR A 121 -8.41 -12.85 5.23
CA TYR A 121 -7.82 -14.15 4.89
C TYR A 121 -6.69 -14.47 5.86
N PRO A 122 -6.75 -15.66 6.51
CA PRO A 122 -5.68 -16.12 7.38
C PRO A 122 -4.48 -16.62 6.55
N TYR A 123 -3.29 -16.33 7.01
CA TYR A 123 -2.03 -16.79 6.43
C TYR A 123 -1.16 -17.36 7.53
N ALA A 124 -0.43 -18.44 7.25
CA ALA A 124 0.62 -18.88 8.13
C ALA A 124 1.77 -17.86 8.10
N LEU A 125 2.39 -17.63 9.24
CA LEU A 125 3.49 -16.67 9.33
C LEU A 125 4.66 -17.09 8.42
N ALA A 126 4.90 -18.39 8.30
CA ALA A 126 5.91 -18.95 7.39
C ALA A 126 5.63 -18.62 5.92
N ASP A 127 4.37 -18.64 5.48
CA ASP A 127 3.98 -18.30 4.09
C ASP A 127 4.29 -16.83 3.76
N LEU A 128 4.25 -15.96 4.76
CA LEU A 128 4.55 -14.53 4.57
C LEU A 128 6.04 -14.24 4.57
N LEU A 129 6.84 -14.99 5.32
CA LEU A 129 8.28 -14.74 5.49
C LEU A 129 9.15 -15.58 4.55
N GLY A 130 8.61 -16.69 4.02
CA GLY A 130 9.32 -17.65 3.19
C GLY A 130 9.74 -18.91 3.95
N ASP A 131 10.37 -19.83 3.24
CA ASP A 131 10.70 -21.18 3.73
C ASP A 131 12.20 -21.45 3.93
N ASP A 132 13.04 -20.43 3.75
CA ASP A 132 14.47 -20.57 3.99
C ASP A 132 14.81 -20.63 5.50
N ALA A 133 16.05 -20.98 5.82
CA ALA A 133 16.49 -21.14 7.21
C ALA A 133 16.36 -19.85 8.03
N ARG A 134 16.55 -18.67 7.41
CA ARG A 134 16.43 -17.37 8.06
C ARG A 134 14.96 -17.04 8.37
N ALA A 135 14.06 -17.33 7.42
CA ALA A 135 12.63 -17.16 7.60
C ALA A 135 12.11 -18.02 8.76
N ARG A 136 12.51 -19.31 8.83
CA ARG A 136 12.14 -20.23 9.93
C ARG A 136 12.62 -19.72 11.29
N ALA A 137 13.88 -19.30 11.40
CA ALA A 137 14.40 -18.72 12.63
C ALA A 137 13.63 -17.46 13.04
N THR A 138 13.20 -16.64 12.07
CA THR A 138 12.37 -15.45 12.33
C THR A 138 10.98 -15.83 12.81
N VAL A 139 10.35 -16.85 12.22
CA VAL A 139 9.05 -17.37 12.69
C VAL A 139 9.15 -17.81 14.16
N ASP A 140 10.18 -18.58 14.50
CA ASP A 140 10.40 -19.06 15.89
C ASP A 140 10.58 -17.89 16.89
N LEU A 141 11.30 -16.86 16.48
CA LEU A 141 11.49 -15.64 17.29
C LEU A 141 10.19 -14.88 17.54
N LEU A 142 9.26 -14.88 16.56
CA LEU A 142 8.02 -14.12 16.63
C LEU A 142 6.87 -14.85 17.32
N ARG A 143 7.02 -16.13 17.63
CA ARG A 143 5.99 -16.91 18.35
C ARG A 143 5.64 -16.28 19.69
N GLY A 144 4.35 -16.25 20.01
CA GLY A 144 3.83 -15.61 21.23
C GLY A 144 3.87 -14.09 21.21
N GLY A 145 4.41 -13.49 20.16
CA GLY A 145 4.40 -12.06 19.95
C GLY A 145 3.02 -11.53 19.55
N SER A 146 3.00 -10.27 19.12
CA SER A 146 1.79 -9.62 18.58
C SER A 146 2.00 -9.26 17.13
N PHE A 147 0.90 -9.14 16.39
CA PHE A 147 0.92 -8.64 15.02
C PHE A 147 -0.10 -7.53 14.82
N ALA A 148 0.18 -6.66 13.87
CA ALA A 148 -0.77 -5.69 13.33
C ALA A 148 -0.68 -5.70 11.81
N THR A 149 -1.81 -5.88 11.14
CA THR A 149 -1.90 -5.78 9.68
C THR A 149 -2.31 -4.36 9.29
N LEU A 150 -1.46 -3.70 8.54
CA LEU A 150 -1.64 -2.33 8.11
C LEU A 150 -2.04 -2.31 6.63
N ARG A 151 -3.24 -1.78 6.34
CA ARG A 151 -3.73 -1.62 4.98
C ARG A 151 -3.36 -0.24 4.46
N LEU A 152 -2.58 -0.21 3.40
CA LEU A 152 -2.18 1.01 2.72
C LEU A 152 -3.14 1.34 1.58
N THR A 153 -3.42 2.62 1.40
CA THR A 153 -4.10 3.15 0.21
C THR A 153 -3.16 4.07 -0.56
N SER A 154 -3.44 4.33 -1.82
CA SER A 154 -2.62 5.20 -2.67
C SER A 154 -2.59 6.67 -2.19
N ALA A 155 -3.49 7.06 -1.30
CA ALA A 155 -3.55 8.40 -0.72
C ALA A 155 -2.67 8.55 0.53
N MET A 156 -2.39 7.44 1.23
CA MET A 156 -1.65 7.44 2.49
C MET A 156 -0.16 7.61 2.28
N TYR A 157 0.49 8.24 3.24
CA TYR A 157 1.95 8.38 3.23
C TYR A 157 2.59 7.11 3.79
N HIS A 158 3.34 6.41 2.95
CA HIS A 158 3.98 5.15 3.29
C HIS A 158 5.40 5.03 2.70
N ARG A 159 6.14 6.14 2.69
CA ARG A 159 7.54 6.15 2.28
C ARG A 159 8.39 5.61 3.42
N PHE A 160 9.12 4.54 3.17
CA PHE A 160 10.15 4.01 4.07
C PHE A 160 11.51 4.57 3.71
N HIS A 161 12.32 4.80 4.72
CA HIS A 161 13.69 5.27 4.60
C HIS A 161 14.67 4.20 5.07
#